data_3dfd6ef87fb31243a8a1139e1bd036cd
#
_entry.id   3dfd6ef87fb31243a8a1139e1bd036cd
#
_cell.length_a   1.000
_cell.length_b   1.000
_cell.length_c   1.000
_cell.angle_alpha   90.00
_cell.angle_beta   90.00
_cell.angle_gamma   90.00
#
_symmetry.space_group_name_H-M   'P 1'
#
loop_
_entity.id
_entity.type
_entity.pdbx_description
1 polymer ?
#
loop_
_entity_poly.entity_id
_entity_poly.type
_entity_poly.pdbx_seq_one_letter_code
_entity_poly.pdbx_strand_id
1 'polypeptide(L)'
;MSKPVFSRTFQILGLVALFVAMALPSVGHAASKRVAKKVQVTKAASAKKVVTSRKSVRFVVGAKRKSVIRVSAPPVPSYGQIAGLHSAQDPLDLKSSVALVIDQDTREVLFSKNDRAVLPIASLTKLMTGVIVSGAKLPMDEVITVTQDDVDTEKHSSSRLRVGTSLTRGELLHLALMSSENRAAHALGRTYPGGMAVFVSLMNAKAKLLGMNDTSYAEPTGLSSRNQSSAQDLATLVGAAHGDAMLRELTTSPGYQVAVGSRTLQYNNTNRLVKNPDWEIGLQKTGYISEAGQCLVMQTKIAGRKLIMVFLDSAGKLSRLGDAERVRRW
;
A
#
# COMPACT_ATOMS: atom_id res chain seq x y z
N MET A 1 46.25 -15.54 -52.33
CA MET A 1 46.51 -16.93 -51.87
C MET A 1 45.39 -17.29 -50.90
N SER A 2 44.42 -17.99 -51.40
CA SER A 2 43.84 -19.28 -50.97
C SER A 2 43.09 -19.29 -49.64
N LYS A 3 41.76 -19.39 -49.70
CA LYS A 3 40.86 -19.93 -48.67
C LYS A 3 41.17 -21.40 -48.38
N PRO A 4 40.65 -21.98 -47.27
CA PRO A 4 39.49 -22.83 -47.52
C PRO A 4 38.30 -22.68 -46.50
N VAL A 5 37.18 -23.02 -47.10
CA VAL A 5 35.86 -23.32 -46.59
C VAL A 5 35.86 -24.65 -45.81
N PHE A 6 35.20 -24.73 -44.66
CA PHE A 6 34.75 -26.00 -44.08
C PHE A 6 33.27 -25.93 -43.72
N SER A 7 32.49 -26.64 -44.53
CA SER A 7 31.11 -27.07 -44.32
C SER A 7 31.09 -28.23 -43.31
N ARG A 8 30.18 -28.20 -42.30
CA ARG A 8 29.74 -29.43 -41.63
C ARG A 8 28.24 -29.37 -41.41
N THR A 9 27.57 -30.13 -42.25
CA THR A 9 26.24 -30.71 -42.07
C THR A 9 26.16 -31.52 -40.78
N PHE A 10 25.10 -31.32 -39.96
CA PHE A 10 24.74 -32.26 -38.89
C PHE A 10 23.30 -32.73 -39.06
N GLN A 11 23.17 -34.05 -38.98
CA GLN A 11 22.01 -34.87 -39.25
C GLN A 11 20.89 -34.74 -38.22
N ILE A 12 19.69 -34.85 -38.73
CA ILE A 12 18.43 -35.02 -38.00
C ILE A 12 18.40 -36.48 -37.44
N LEU A 13 18.22 -36.63 -36.14
CA LEU A 13 17.84 -37.90 -35.53
C LEU A 13 16.48 -37.72 -34.86
N GLY A 14 15.46 -38.41 -35.40
CA GLY A 14 14.14 -38.50 -34.85
C GLY A 14 14.12 -39.39 -33.63
N LEU A 15 13.37 -39.01 -32.61
CA LEU A 15 13.07 -39.84 -31.45
C LEU A 15 11.53 -40.03 -31.37
N VAL A 16 11.14 -41.28 -31.50
CA VAL A 16 9.78 -41.80 -31.40
C VAL A 16 9.36 -41.75 -29.93
N ALA A 17 8.28 -41.04 -29.59
CA ALA A 17 7.68 -41.05 -28.28
C ALA A 17 6.67 -42.20 -28.14
N LEU A 18 6.93 -43.11 -27.22
CA LEU A 18 6.09 -44.24 -26.84
C LEU A 18 5.03 -43.77 -25.85
N PHE A 19 3.74 -43.87 -26.23
CA PHE A 19 2.61 -43.65 -25.32
C PHE A 19 2.41 -44.88 -24.43
N VAL A 20 2.62 -44.74 -23.13
CA VAL A 20 2.15 -45.67 -22.12
C VAL A 20 0.92 -45.11 -21.45
N ALA A 21 -0.22 -45.69 -21.74
CA ALA A 21 -1.48 -45.42 -21.04
C ALA A 21 -1.49 -46.13 -19.69
N MET A 22 -1.44 -45.40 -18.58
CA MET A 22 -1.73 -45.94 -17.24
C MET A 22 -3.17 -45.62 -16.85
N ALA A 23 -3.96 -46.65 -16.68
CA ALA A 23 -5.30 -46.59 -16.13
C ALA A 23 -5.26 -46.26 -14.64
N LEU A 24 -5.97 -45.22 -14.20
CA LEU A 24 -6.20 -44.89 -12.80
C LEU A 24 -7.50 -45.52 -12.31
N PRO A 25 -7.56 -46.10 -11.11
CA PRO A 25 -8.81 -46.60 -10.53
C PRO A 25 -9.67 -45.46 -10.01
N SER A 26 -10.96 -45.53 -10.32
CA SER A 26 -11.99 -44.59 -9.84
C SER A 26 -12.23 -44.79 -8.33
N VAL A 27 -11.98 -43.76 -7.54
CA VAL A 27 -12.38 -43.70 -6.13
C VAL A 27 -13.79 -43.09 -6.06
N GLY A 28 -14.72 -43.88 -5.53
CA GLY A 28 -16.12 -43.52 -5.38
C GLY A 28 -16.33 -42.36 -4.39
N HIS A 29 -17.10 -41.36 -4.80
CA HIS A 29 -17.57 -40.28 -3.94
C HIS A 29 -18.77 -40.75 -3.13
N ALA A 30 -18.59 -40.87 -1.81
CA ALA A 30 -19.70 -41.00 -0.87
C ALA A 30 -20.40 -39.62 -0.71
N ALA A 31 -21.63 -39.56 -1.20
CA ALA A 31 -22.49 -38.37 -1.06
C ALA A 31 -22.98 -38.22 0.38
N SER A 32 -22.48 -37.25 1.11
CA SER A 32 -23.05 -36.78 2.38
C SER A 32 -24.33 -35.99 2.14
N LYS A 33 -25.48 -36.55 2.49
CA LYS A 33 -26.79 -35.88 2.49
C LYS A 33 -26.84 -34.86 3.64
N ARG A 34 -26.71 -33.59 3.33
CA ARG A 34 -27.13 -32.52 4.26
C ARG A 34 -28.66 -32.38 4.25
N VAL A 35 -29.26 -32.66 5.38
CA VAL A 35 -30.68 -32.44 5.65
C VAL A 35 -30.94 -30.95 5.75
N ALA A 36 -31.64 -30.39 4.78
CA ALA A 36 -32.12 -28.98 4.81
C ALA A 36 -33.39 -28.93 5.69
N LYS A 37 -33.30 -28.27 6.84
CA LYS A 37 -34.43 -27.94 7.70
C LYS A 37 -35.23 -26.81 7.07
N LYS A 38 -36.43 -27.12 6.50
CA LYS A 38 -37.40 -26.14 6.01
C LYS A 38 -37.96 -25.34 7.19
N VAL A 39 -37.73 -24.04 7.20
CA VAL A 39 -38.49 -23.10 8.06
C VAL A 39 -39.75 -22.73 7.32
N GLN A 40 -40.91 -23.12 7.90
CA GLN A 40 -42.25 -22.69 7.43
C GLN A 40 -42.48 -21.24 7.88
N VAL A 41 -42.70 -20.36 6.90
CA VAL A 41 -43.19 -19.00 7.15
C VAL A 41 -44.71 -19.06 7.11
N THR A 42 -45.35 -18.93 8.27
CA THR A 42 -46.81 -18.77 8.39
C THR A 42 -47.15 -17.32 8.04
N LYS A 43 -48.02 -17.14 7.02
CA LYS A 43 -48.67 -15.87 6.68
C LYS A 43 -49.67 -15.52 7.77
N ALA A 44 -49.49 -14.40 8.43
CA ALA A 44 -50.51 -13.80 9.29
C ALA A 44 -51.55 -13.04 8.46
N ALA A 45 -52.83 -13.36 8.72
CA ALA A 45 -53.95 -12.77 8.05
C ALA A 45 -54.22 -11.35 8.54
N SER A 46 -54.70 -10.52 7.60
CA SER A 46 -55.18 -9.17 7.79
C SER A 46 -56.40 -9.13 8.69
N ALA A 47 -56.37 -8.38 9.79
CA ALA A 47 -57.53 -8.06 10.61
C ALA A 47 -57.87 -6.56 10.53
N LYS A 48 -59.13 -6.31 10.29
CA LYS A 48 -59.80 -4.99 10.08
C LYS A 48 -59.72 -4.09 11.32
N LYS A 49 -59.50 -2.81 11.05
CA LYS A 49 -59.59 -1.68 11.97
C LYS A 49 -60.97 -1.59 12.64
N VAL A 50 -61.00 -1.53 13.95
CA VAL A 50 -62.09 -0.95 14.73
C VAL A 50 -61.50 0.21 15.55
N VAL A 51 -62.09 1.41 15.33
CA VAL A 51 -61.71 2.63 16.02
C VAL A 51 -62.52 2.70 17.31
N THR A 52 -61.90 2.72 18.48
CA THR A 52 -62.47 3.29 19.70
C THR A 52 -61.36 4.02 20.48
N SER A 53 -61.66 5.29 20.70
CA SER A 53 -60.85 6.23 21.46
C SER A 53 -60.85 5.87 22.95
N ARG A 54 -59.68 5.68 23.56
CA ARG A 54 -59.40 6.04 24.96
C ARG A 54 -57.94 6.23 25.16
N LYS A 55 -57.51 7.45 25.57
CA LYS A 55 -56.15 7.81 25.96
C LYS A 55 -55.71 6.93 27.13
N SER A 56 -54.74 6.07 26.91
CA SER A 56 -53.89 5.52 27.96
C SER A 56 -52.43 5.70 27.55
N VAL A 57 -51.72 6.53 28.27
CA VAL A 57 -50.27 6.72 28.14
C VAL A 57 -49.60 5.44 28.64
N ARG A 58 -49.16 4.59 27.73
CA ARG A 58 -48.27 3.47 28.07
C ARG A 58 -46.84 3.98 28.07
N PHE A 59 -46.23 4.07 29.23
CA PHE A 59 -44.78 4.18 29.36
C PHE A 59 -44.16 2.89 28.81
N VAL A 60 -43.51 2.98 27.64
CA VAL A 60 -42.64 1.92 27.14
C VAL A 60 -41.35 2.01 27.93
N VAL A 61 -41.18 1.12 28.90
CA VAL A 61 -39.86 0.93 29.56
C VAL A 61 -38.91 0.43 28.51
N GLY A 62 -38.00 1.30 28.05
CA GLY A 62 -36.98 0.98 27.08
C GLY A 62 -36.11 -0.15 27.61
N ALA A 63 -36.10 -1.27 26.92
CA ALA A 63 -35.13 -2.36 27.18
C ALA A 63 -33.70 -1.79 27.11
N LYS A 64 -32.99 -1.79 28.23
CA LYS A 64 -31.57 -1.44 28.28
C LYS A 64 -30.83 -2.34 27.30
N ARG A 65 -30.38 -1.77 26.18
CA ARG A 65 -29.43 -2.44 25.28
C ARG A 65 -28.19 -2.79 26.12
N LYS A 66 -27.95 -4.07 26.35
CA LYS A 66 -26.68 -4.55 26.91
C LYS A 66 -25.58 -4.10 25.95
N SER A 67 -24.77 -3.15 26.38
CA SER A 67 -23.54 -2.79 25.67
C SER A 67 -22.62 -4.00 25.68
N VAL A 68 -22.42 -4.61 24.52
CA VAL A 68 -21.39 -5.63 24.34
C VAL A 68 -20.05 -4.89 24.40
N ILE A 69 -19.35 -5.03 25.54
CA ILE A 69 -17.97 -4.58 25.65
C ILE A 69 -17.18 -5.47 24.69
N ARG A 70 -16.83 -4.93 23.53
CA ARG A 70 -15.84 -5.57 22.65
C ARG A 70 -14.49 -5.39 23.33
N VAL A 71 -13.99 -6.42 23.97
CA VAL A 71 -12.59 -6.50 24.38
C VAL A 71 -11.80 -6.58 23.09
N SER A 72 -11.16 -5.48 22.68
CA SER A 72 -10.20 -5.50 21.58
C SER A 72 -8.95 -6.24 22.07
N ALA A 73 -8.43 -7.16 21.27
CA ALA A 73 -7.12 -7.73 21.54
C ALA A 73 -6.07 -6.58 21.67
N PRO A 74 -5.08 -6.71 22.54
CA PRO A 74 -4.03 -5.72 22.65
C PRO A 74 -3.37 -5.51 21.30
N PRO A 75 -2.99 -4.28 20.94
CA PRO A 75 -2.33 -3.99 19.67
C PRO A 75 -1.03 -4.78 19.57
N VAL A 76 -0.76 -5.37 18.40
CA VAL A 76 0.52 -6.03 18.11
C VAL A 76 1.61 -4.95 18.12
N PRO A 77 2.70 -5.12 18.88
CA PRO A 77 3.78 -4.14 18.91
C PRO A 77 4.48 -4.07 17.57
N SER A 78 4.92 -2.86 17.17
CA SER A 78 5.74 -2.66 15.99
C SER A 78 7.15 -3.21 16.15
N TYR A 79 7.89 -3.37 15.07
CA TYR A 79 9.30 -3.81 15.13
C TYR A 79 10.18 -2.79 15.88
N GLY A 80 9.92 -1.48 15.73
CA GLY A 80 10.63 -0.46 16.50
C GLY A 80 10.33 -0.52 17.99
N GLN A 81 9.09 -0.86 18.39
CA GLN A 81 8.76 -1.11 19.79
C GLN A 81 9.49 -2.35 20.32
N ILE A 82 9.48 -3.44 19.58
CA ILE A 82 10.19 -4.69 19.94
C ILE A 82 11.70 -4.43 20.09
N ALA A 83 12.28 -3.61 19.20
CA ALA A 83 13.69 -3.22 19.24
C ALA A 83 14.02 -2.15 20.28
N GLY A 84 13.03 -1.66 21.05
CA GLY A 84 13.26 -0.65 22.10
C GLY A 84 13.57 0.75 21.56
N LEU A 85 13.39 1.03 20.26
CA LEU A 85 13.76 2.31 19.65
C LEU A 85 12.98 3.52 20.18
N HIS A 86 11.80 3.29 20.77
CA HIS A 86 10.99 4.34 21.38
C HIS A 86 11.59 4.90 22.69
N SER A 87 12.58 4.22 23.26
CA SER A 87 13.27 4.72 24.48
C SER A 87 14.25 5.87 24.19
N ALA A 88 14.64 6.05 22.92
CA ALA A 88 15.53 7.14 22.53
C ALA A 88 14.83 8.49 22.73
N GLN A 89 15.41 9.31 23.62
CA GLN A 89 14.93 10.69 23.86
C GLN A 89 15.43 11.62 22.75
N ASP A 90 14.67 12.67 22.50
CA ASP A 90 15.04 13.72 21.54
C ASP A 90 14.48 15.09 22.02
N PRO A 91 15.11 16.21 21.63
CA PRO A 91 14.73 17.55 22.11
C PRO A 91 13.35 18.02 21.61
N LEU A 92 12.76 17.34 20.59
CA LEU A 92 11.49 17.70 19.99
C LEU A 92 10.32 16.83 20.49
N ASP A 93 10.58 15.87 21.39
CA ASP A 93 9.60 14.89 21.88
C ASP A 93 8.81 14.23 20.74
N LEU A 94 9.52 13.77 19.70
CA LEU A 94 8.91 13.10 18.55
C LEU A 94 8.33 11.74 18.96
N LYS A 95 7.15 11.45 18.47
CA LYS A 95 6.46 10.17 18.71
C LYS A 95 6.91 9.07 17.74
N SER A 96 7.67 9.43 16.72
CA SER A 96 8.36 8.50 15.84
C SER A 96 9.59 7.94 16.53
N SER A 97 9.77 6.61 16.46
CA SER A 97 10.97 5.95 17.01
C SER A 97 12.20 6.18 16.14
N VAL A 98 11.98 6.48 14.87
CA VAL A 98 13.02 6.85 13.90
C VAL A 98 12.62 8.17 13.23
N ALA A 99 13.55 9.13 13.18
CA ALA A 99 13.34 10.39 12.49
C ALA A 99 14.64 10.90 11.87
N LEU A 100 14.52 11.51 10.68
CA LEU A 100 15.61 12.15 9.98
C LEU A 100 15.08 13.41 9.29
N VAL A 101 15.80 14.52 9.45
CA VAL A 101 15.56 15.75 8.70
C VAL A 101 16.89 16.18 8.08
N ILE A 102 16.90 16.31 6.75
CA ILE A 102 18.08 16.74 6.01
C ILE A 102 17.72 17.90 5.08
N ASP A 103 18.68 18.76 4.85
CA ASP A 103 18.63 19.71 3.74
C ASP A 103 18.87 18.95 2.42
N GLN A 104 17.96 19.13 1.46
CA GLN A 104 18.01 18.39 0.21
C GLN A 104 19.20 18.82 -0.68
N ASP A 105 19.52 20.10 -0.68
CA ASP A 105 20.53 20.67 -1.56
C ASP A 105 21.96 20.46 -1.01
N THR A 106 22.16 20.64 0.30
CA THR A 106 23.48 20.53 0.96
C THR A 106 23.75 19.16 1.53
N ARG A 107 22.73 18.33 1.72
CA ARG A 107 22.77 17.02 2.42
C ARG A 107 23.13 17.14 3.92
N GLU A 108 23.11 18.34 4.48
CA GLU A 108 23.30 18.58 5.91
C GLU A 108 22.21 17.86 6.71
N VAL A 109 22.62 17.08 7.73
CA VAL A 109 21.70 16.46 8.69
C VAL A 109 21.35 17.48 9.75
N LEU A 110 20.09 17.95 9.75
CA LEU A 110 19.58 18.92 10.72
C LEU A 110 19.09 18.23 12.00
N PHE A 111 18.46 17.08 11.85
CA PHE A 111 17.96 16.26 12.96
C PHE A 111 18.09 14.77 12.65
N SER A 112 18.48 13.99 13.64
CA SER A 112 18.59 12.53 13.52
C SER A 112 18.17 11.85 14.83
N LYS A 113 17.37 10.79 14.71
CA LYS A 113 16.98 9.88 15.78
C LYS A 113 16.89 8.46 15.21
N ASN A 114 17.78 7.55 15.62
CA ASN A 114 17.81 6.16 15.16
C ASN A 114 17.78 5.98 13.61
N ASP A 115 18.31 6.91 12.86
CA ASP A 115 18.12 7.08 11.41
C ASP A 115 18.68 5.94 10.56
N ARG A 116 19.54 5.09 11.14
CA ARG A 116 20.09 3.88 10.49
C ARG A 116 19.34 2.60 10.86
N ALA A 117 18.34 2.67 11.74
CA ALA A 117 17.53 1.51 12.06
C ALA A 117 16.75 1.02 10.82
N VAL A 118 16.88 -0.26 10.51
CA VAL A 118 16.16 -0.90 9.39
C VAL A 118 14.83 -1.41 9.91
N LEU A 119 13.74 -0.85 9.41
CA LEU A 119 12.37 -1.17 9.82
C LEU A 119 11.49 -1.47 8.62
N PRO A 120 10.37 -2.19 8.80
CA PRO A 120 9.31 -2.25 7.80
C PRO A 120 8.81 -0.83 7.49
N ILE A 121 8.61 -0.54 6.20
CA ILE A 121 8.30 0.82 5.73
C ILE A 121 6.87 0.99 5.24
N ALA A 122 6.08 -0.08 5.31
CA ALA A 122 4.70 -0.06 4.85
C ALA A 122 4.57 0.56 3.44
N SER A 123 3.50 1.31 3.19
CA SER A 123 3.21 1.92 1.89
C SER A 123 4.18 3.03 1.43
N LEU A 124 5.25 3.34 2.18
CA LEU A 124 6.34 4.16 1.63
C LEU A 124 6.99 3.46 0.42
N THR A 125 6.92 2.12 0.38
CA THR A 125 7.28 1.25 -0.76
C THR A 125 6.72 1.76 -2.08
N LYS A 126 5.49 2.29 -2.09
CA LYS A 126 4.83 2.76 -3.31
C LYS A 126 5.55 3.94 -3.98
N LEU A 127 6.43 4.62 -3.25
CA LEU A 127 7.28 5.65 -3.86
C LEU A 127 8.29 5.01 -4.83
N MET A 128 8.92 3.89 -4.44
CA MET A 128 9.79 3.11 -5.34
C MET A 128 8.96 2.52 -6.50
N THR A 129 7.76 2.02 -6.24
CA THR A 129 6.83 1.58 -7.31
C THR A 129 6.59 2.70 -8.32
N GLY A 130 6.36 3.92 -7.86
CA GLY A 130 6.23 5.10 -8.72
C GLY A 130 7.49 5.38 -9.53
N VAL A 131 8.65 5.32 -8.91
CA VAL A 131 9.96 5.53 -9.60
C VAL A 131 10.17 4.50 -10.72
N ILE A 132 9.84 3.23 -10.49
CA ILE A 132 9.98 2.19 -11.52
C ILE A 132 8.97 2.40 -12.66
N VAL A 133 7.70 2.67 -12.34
CA VAL A 133 6.64 2.86 -13.37
C VAL A 133 6.91 4.10 -14.21
N SER A 134 7.25 5.23 -13.59
CA SER A 134 7.56 6.48 -14.29
C SER A 134 8.81 6.34 -15.16
N GLY A 135 9.87 5.72 -14.61
CA GLY A 135 11.14 5.52 -15.33
C GLY A 135 11.05 4.58 -16.53
N ALA A 136 10.07 3.69 -16.56
CA ALA A 136 9.87 2.73 -17.65
C ALA A 136 9.28 3.35 -18.94
N LYS A 137 8.74 4.58 -18.86
CA LYS A 137 8.12 5.29 -19.99
C LYS A 137 7.04 4.47 -20.72
N LEU A 138 6.35 3.59 -20.00
CA LEU A 138 5.21 2.85 -20.52
C LEU A 138 4.03 3.79 -20.78
N PRO A 139 3.13 3.48 -21.76
CA PRO A 139 1.94 4.27 -22.02
C PRO A 139 1.10 4.45 -20.74
N MET A 140 0.87 5.70 -20.33
CA MET A 140 0.08 6.02 -19.13
C MET A 140 -1.43 5.91 -19.37
N ASP A 141 -1.84 5.92 -20.61
CA ASP A 141 -3.22 5.71 -21.09
C ASP A 141 -3.58 4.22 -21.29
N GLU A 142 -2.61 3.30 -21.19
CA GLU A 142 -2.88 1.87 -21.24
C GLU A 142 -3.84 1.46 -20.13
N VAL A 143 -4.96 0.82 -20.55
CA VAL A 143 -6.02 0.37 -19.63
C VAL A 143 -5.63 -0.95 -18.98
N ILE A 144 -5.64 -0.96 -17.65
CA ILE A 144 -5.31 -2.11 -16.81
C ILE A 144 -6.55 -2.50 -16.01
N THR A 145 -6.90 -3.78 -16.04
CA THR A 145 -8.00 -4.32 -15.24
C THR A 145 -7.50 -4.92 -13.94
N VAL A 146 -8.11 -4.53 -12.82
CA VAL A 146 -7.88 -5.12 -11.50
C VAL A 146 -8.41 -6.54 -11.49
N THR A 147 -7.57 -7.51 -11.17
CA THR A 147 -7.91 -8.94 -11.13
C THR A 147 -7.99 -9.47 -9.69
N GLN A 148 -8.33 -10.74 -9.54
CA GLN A 148 -8.33 -11.42 -8.23
C GLN A 148 -6.93 -11.47 -7.62
N ASP A 149 -5.88 -11.49 -8.44
CA ASP A 149 -4.49 -11.49 -7.99
C ASP A 149 -4.11 -10.19 -7.26
N ASP A 150 -4.83 -9.08 -7.55
CA ASP A 150 -4.58 -7.78 -6.90
C ASP A 150 -5.25 -7.65 -5.52
N VAL A 151 -5.99 -8.69 -5.09
CA VAL A 151 -6.65 -8.72 -3.79
C VAL A 151 -5.64 -9.08 -2.71
N ASP A 152 -5.49 -8.20 -1.72
CA ASP A 152 -4.61 -8.42 -0.57
C ASP A 152 -5.07 -9.64 0.26
N THR A 153 -4.23 -10.67 0.29
CA THR A 153 -4.40 -11.89 1.08
C THR A 153 -3.49 -11.93 2.31
N GLU A 154 -2.56 -10.97 2.46
CA GLU A 154 -1.60 -10.93 3.57
C GLU A 154 -2.15 -10.15 4.78
N LYS A 155 -2.70 -8.98 4.55
CA LYS A 155 -3.22 -8.09 5.60
C LYS A 155 -4.74 -7.89 5.53
N HIS A 156 -5.39 -8.44 4.52
CA HIS A 156 -6.82 -8.30 4.27
C HIS A 156 -7.29 -6.84 4.24
N SER A 157 -6.46 -5.97 3.68
CA SER A 157 -6.78 -4.56 3.55
C SER A 157 -7.97 -4.35 2.62
N SER A 158 -8.86 -3.43 2.99
CA SER A 158 -10.01 -3.09 2.16
C SER A 158 -9.61 -2.18 1.00
N SER A 159 -10.26 -2.34 -0.15
CA SER A 159 -10.12 -1.46 -1.31
C SER A 159 -11.48 -1.13 -1.91
N ARG A 160 -11.60 0.08 -2.45
CA ARG A 160 -12.78 0.52 -3.21
C ARG A 160 -12.70 0.14 -4.69
N LEU A 161 -11.50 -0.17 -5.20
CA LEU A 161 -11.32 -0.76 -6.53
C LEU A 161 -11.75 -2.23 -6.47
N ARG A 162 -12.88 -2.55 -7.08
CA ARG A 162 -13.36 -3.94 -7.17
C ARG A 162 -12.62 -4.70 -8.26
N VAL A 163 -12.54 -6.03 -8.12
CA VAL A 163 -12.13 -6.90 -9.22
C VAL A 163 -13.02 -6.65 -10.43
N GLY A 164 -12.44 -6.57 -11.63
CA GLY A 164 -13.09 -6.16 -12.85
C GLY A 164 -13.11 -4.65 -13.11
N THR A 165 -12.60 -3.82 -12.18
CA THR A 165 -12.42 -2.37 -12.43
C THR A 165 -11.26 -2.17 -13.40
N SER A 166 -11.51 -1.41 -14.48
CA SER A 166 -10.49 -1.02 -15.45
C SER A 166 -10.21 0.47 -15.34
N LEU A 167 -8.93 0.82 -15.20
CA LEU A 167 -8.41 2.18 -15.12
C LEU A 167 -7.15 2.28 -15.95
N THR A 168 -6.77 3.47 -16.35
CA THR A 168 -5.50 3.69 -17.03
C THR A 168 -4.32 3.47 -16.07
N ARG A 169 -3.13 3.17 -16.62
CA ARG A 169 -1.89 3.06 -15.85
C ARG A 169 -1.65 4.33 -15.02
N GLY A 170 -1.87 5.50 -15.62
CA GLY A 170 -1.74 6.79 -14.94
C GLY A 170 -2.70 6.97 -13.77
N GLU A 171 -3.99 6.59 -13.95
CA GLU A 171 -4.97 6.62 -12.86
C GLU A 171 -4.60 5.67 -11.72
N LEU A 172 -4.16 4.45 -12.05
CA LEU A 172 -3.69 3.51 -11.02
C LEU A 172 -2.47 4.05 -10.28
N LEU A 173 -1.49 4.64 -10.99
CA LEU A 173 -0.32 5.26 -10.37
C LEU A 173 -0.72 6.42 -9.46
N HIS A 174 -1.65 7.27 -9.89
CA HIS A 174 -2.18 8.36 -9.09
C HIS A 174 -2.82 7.86 -7.79
N LEU A 175 -3.70 6.85 -7.88
CA LEU A 175 -4.34 6.25 -6.71
C LEU A 175 -3.34 5.58 -5.77
N ALA A 176 -2.33 4.88 -6.30
CA ALA A 176 -1.28 4.25 -5.49
C ALA A 176 -0.46 5.27 -4.69
N LEU A 177 -0.11 6.40 -5.31
CA LEU A 177 0.75 7.41 -4.69
C LEU A 177 -0.02 8.35 -3.75
N MET A 178 -1.14 8.91 -4.19
CA MET A 178 -1.92 9.88 -3.44
C MET A 178 -2.73 9.24 -2.30
N SER A 179 -3.53 8.22 -2.64
CA SER A 179 -4.47 7.58 -1.69
C SER A 179 -3.97 6.27 -1.10
N SER A 180 -2.75 5.85 -1.51
CA SER A 180 -2.12 4.60 -1.04
C SER A 180 -2.91 3.34 -1.40
N GLU A 181 -3.58 3.31 -2.56
CA GLU A 181 -4.42 2.19 -3.00
C GLU A 181 -3.56 0.94 -3.31
N ASN A 182 -3.79 -0.14 -2.55
CA ASN A 182 -2.96 -1.34 -2.63
C ASN A 182 -3.19 -2.11 -3.93
N ARG A 183 -4.46 -2.28 -4.36
CA ARG A 183 -4.77 -2.99 -5.61
C ARG A 183 -4.19 -2.27 -6.83
N ALA A 184 -4.18 -0.93 -6.80
CA ALA A 184 -3.56 -0.16 -7.86
C ALA A 184 -2.03 -0.40 -7.93
N ALA A 185 -1.34 -0.35 -6.81
CA ALA A 185 0.10 -0.62 -6.77
C ALA A 185 0.44 -2.06 -7.19
N HIS A 186 -0.37 -3.05 -6.76
CA HIS A 186 -0.17 -4.45 -7.13
C HIS A 186 -0.39 -4.66 -8.65
N ALA A 187 -1.48 -4.12 -9.21
CA ALA A 187 -1.78 -4.20 -10.63
C ALA A 187 -0.67 -3.60 -11.50
N LEU A 188 -0.08 -2.47 -11.08
CA LEU A 188 1.06 -1.86 -11.77
C LEU A 188 2.28 -2.80 -11.81
N GLY A 189 2.61 -3.48 -10.71
CA GLY A 189 3.70 -4.46 -10.68
C GLY A 189 3.38 -5.71 -11.49
N ARG A 190 2.15 -6.25 -11.37
CA ARG A 190 1.70 -7.45 -12.09
C ARG A 190 1.71 -7.26 -13.61
N THR A 191 1.27 -6.10 -14.09
CA THR A 191 1.19 -5.79 -15.54
C THR A 191 2.46 -5.16 -16.12
N TYR A 192 3.51 -5.04 -15.30
CA TYR A 192 4.81 -4.58 -15.79
C TYR A 192 5.40 -5.61 -16.78
N PRO A 193 6.12 -5.18 -17.82
CA PRO A 193 6.81 -6.11 -18.72
C PRO A 193 7.71 -7.10 -17.97
N GLY A 194 7.46 -8.39 -18.14
CA GLY A 194 8.10 -9.46 -17.37
C GLY A 194 7.44 -9.81 -16.03
N GLY A 195 6.35 -9.11 -15.68
CA GLY A 195 5.50 -9.43 -14.53
C GLY A 195 6.09 -9.05 -13.17
N MET A 196 5.44 -9.53 -12.10
CA MET A 196 5.74 -9.16 -10.72
C MET A 196 7.20 -9.43 -10.30
N ALA A 197 7.74 -10.59 -10.68
CA ALA A 197 9.12 -10.96 -10.30
C ALA A 197 10.16 -10.01 -10.88
N VAL A 198 9.99 -9.62 -12.16
CA VAL A 198 10.86 -8.63 -12.82
C VAL A 198 10.68 -7.26 -12.16
N PHE A 199 9.44 -6.86 -11.87
CA PHE A 199 9.16 -5.59 -11.20
C PHE A 199 9.88 -5.47 -9.85
N VAL A 200 9.77 -6.48 -8.99
CA VAL A 200 10.44 -6.51 -7.68
C VAL A 200 11.96 -6.54 -7.83
N SER A 201 12.49 -7.28 -8.81
CA SER A 201 13.92 -7.26 -9.11
C SER A 201 14.41 -5.86 -9.48
N LEU A 202 13.63 -5.12 -10.29
CA LEU A 202 13.95 -3.74 -10.67
C LEU A 202 13.86 -2.77 -9.49
N MET A 203 12.90 -2.95 -8.55
CA MET A 203 12.84 -2.15 -7.32
C MET A 203 14.14 -2.30 -6.51
N ASN A 204 14.61 -3.53 -6.32
CA ASN A 204 15.85 -3.82 -5.58
C ASN A 204 17.10 -3.35 -6.34
N ALA A 205 17.15 -3.53 -7.67
CA ALA A 205 18.23 -3.02 -8.50
C ALA A 205 18.30 -1.49 -8.45
N LYS A 206 17.14 -0.81 -8.49
CA LYS A 206 17.07 0.65 -8.37
C LYS A 206 17.52 1.14 -6.99
N ALA A 207 17.16 0.43 -5.91
CA ALA A 207 17.64 0.73 -4.58
C ALA A 207 19.18 0.70 -4.52
N LYS A 208 19.78 -0.38 -5.02
CA LYS A 208 21.25 -0.51 -5.11
C LYS A 208 21.88 0.61 -5.94
N LEU A 209 21.30 0.93 -7.11
CA LEU A 209 21.79 2.00 -7.97
C LEU A 209 21.77 3.37 -7.28
N LEU A 210 20.80 3.61 -6.39
CA LEU A 210 20.70 4.82 -5.60
C LEU A 210 21.58 4.81 -4.34
N GLY A 211 22.28 3.71 -4.05
CA GLY A 211 23.09 3.56 -2.83
C GLY A 211 22.28 3.23 -1.58
N MET A 212 21.04 2.78 -1.73
CA MET A 212 20.14 2.40 -0.63
C MET A 212 20.48 0.98 -0.16
N ASN A 213 21.55 0.86 0.63
CA ASN A 213 22.13 -0.43 1.00
C ASN A 213 21.38 -1.17 2.11
N ASP A 214 20.58 -0.44 2.90
CA ASP A 214 19.74 -0.97 3.98
C ASP A 214 18.31 -1.27 3.51
N THR A 215 18.07 -1.23 2.19
CA THR A 215 16.72 -1.34 1.63
C THR A 215 16.51 -2.65 0.90
N SER A 216 15.37 -3.29 1.17
CA SER A 216 14.90 -4.47 0.44
C SER A 216 13.41 -4.37 0.15
N TYR A 217 13.02 -4.83 -1.05
CA TYR A 217 11.63 -4.89 -1.50
C TYR A 217 11.25 -6.34 -1.81
N ALA A 218 10.11 -6.78 -1.28
CA ALA A 218 9.50 -8.09 -1.53
C ALA A 218 8.29 -7.99 -2.47
N GLU A 219 7.62 -6.81 -2.52
CA GLU A 219 6.43 -6.59 -3.34
C GLU A 219 6.16 -5.06 -3.50
N PRO A 220 5.27 -4.62 -4.42
CA PRO A 220 5.13 -3.20 -4.77
C PRO A 220 4.23 -2.38 -3.85
N THR A 221 3.52 -2.98 -2.87
CA THR A 221 2.49 -2.28 -2.09
C THR A 221 2.95 -1.81 -0.71
N GLY A 222 3.89 -2.51 -0.08
CA GLY A 222 4.32 -2.31 1.30
C GLY A 222 3.40 -2.98 2.33
N LEU A 223 2.61 -3.96 1.94
CA LEU A 223 1.83 -4.79 2.86
C LEU A 223 2.72 -5.80 3.57
N SER A 224 3.74 -6.29 2.88
CA SER A 224 4.73 -7.19 3.47
C SER A 224 5.68 -6.45 4.41
N SER A 225 5.86 -6.97 5.62
CA SER A 225 6.87 -6.49 6.57
C SER A 225 8.31 -6.75 6.11
N ARG A 226 8.50 -7.50 5.02
CA ARG A 226 9.79 -7.72 4.38
C ARG A 226 10.24 -6.54 3.49
N ASN A 227 9.34 -5.59 3.20
CA ASN A 227 9.72 -4.31 2.62
C ASN A 227 10.33 -3.45 3.72
N GLN A 228 11.64 -3.34 3.74
CA GLN A 228 12.39 -2.70 4.82
C GLN A 228 13.36 -1.66 4.29
N SER A 229 13.63 -0.64 5.10
CA SER A 229 14.58 0.43 4.78
C SER A 229 15.02 1.16 6.03
N SER A 230 16.10 1.95 5.94
CA SER A 230 16.51 2.94 6.91
C SER A 230 15.97 4.34 6.55
N ALA A 231 15.99 5.28 7.50
CA ALA A 231 15.60 6.67 7.21
C ALA A 231 16.58 7.36 6.25
N GLN A 232 17.86 6.99 6.28
CA GLN A 232 18.88 7.49 5.36
C GLN A 232 18.58 7.08 3.91
N ASP A 233 18.27 5.81 3.69
CA ASP A 233 17.92 5.29 2.36
C ASP A 233 16.61 5.91 1.85
N LEU A 234 15.61 6.04 2.72
CA LEU A 234 14.35 6.68 2.35
C LEU A 234 14.52 8.16 1.98
N ALA A 235 15.42 8.89 2.66
CA ALA A 235 15.74 10.25 2.29
C ALA A 235 16.37 10.33 0.89
N THR A 236 17.21 9.35 0.55
CA THR A 236 17.78 9.20 -0.79
C THR A 236 16.68 8.91 -1.83
N LEU A 237 15.74 8.01 -1.54
CA LEU A 237 14.61 7.72 -2.41
C LEU A 237 13.72 8.96 -2.63
N VAL A 238 13.43 9.73 -1.58
CA VAL A 238 12.65 10.97 -1.66
C VAL A 238 13.35 11.98 -2.58
N GLY A 239 14.66 12.17 -2.44
CA GLY A 239 15.43 13.06 -3.31
C GLY A 239 15.36 12.63 -4.78
N ALA A 240 15.54 11.33 -5.07
CA ALA A 240 15.46 10.78 -6.41
C ALA A 240 14.04 10.94 -7.02
N ALA A 241 13.01 10.60 -6.25
CA ALA A 241 11.61 10.70 -6.69
C ALA A 241 11.17 12.17 -6.88
N HIS A 242 11.67 13.10 -6.06
CA HIS A 242 11.40 14.53 -6.20
C HIS A 242 11.97 15.11 -7.51
N GLY A 243 12.97 14.50 -8.12
CA GLY A 243 13.46 14.88 -9.45
C GLY A 243 12.42 14.68 -10.56
N ASP A 244 11.43 13.80 -10.37
CA ASP A 244 10.39 13.47 -11.35
C ASP A 244 9.14 14.37 -11.16
N ALA A 245 8.79 15.14 -12.18
CA ALA A 245 7.65 16.07 -12.13
C ALA A 245 6.31 15.34 -11.93
N MET A 246 6.12 14.18 -12.60
CA MET A 246 4.90 13.37 -12.46
C MET A 246 4.76 12.88 -11.02
N LEU A 247 5.82 12.36 -10.40
CA LEU A 247 5.76 11.87 -9.04
C LEU A 247 5.45 12.99 -8.03
N ARG A 248 6.01 14.20 -8.24
CA ARG A 248 5.65 15.37 -7.43
C ARG A 248 4.16 15.66 -7.51
N GLU A 249 3.62 15.78 -8.72
CA GLU A 249 2.20 16.06 -8.96
C GLU A 249 1.29 15.03 -8.32
N LEU A 250 1.53 13.74 -8.63
CA LEU A 250 0.66 12.66 -8.17
C LEU A 250 0.70 12.48 -6.64
N THR A 251 1.86 12.66 -6.00
CA THR A 251 1.98 12.50 -4.54
C THR A 251 1.37 13.66 -3.77
N THR A 252 1.33 14.88 -4.34
CA THR A 252 0.83 16.08 -3.67
C THR A 252 -0.59 16.48 -4.08
N SER A 253 -1.21 15.76 -5.02
CA SER A 253 -2.62 15.96 -5.39
C SER A 253 -3.52 15.85 -4.15
N PRO A 254 -4.39 16.84 -3.85
CA PRO A 254 -5.22 16.85 -2.66
C PRO A 254 -6.36 15.83 -2.71
N GLY A 255 -6.77 15.43 -3.90
CA GLY A 255 -7.82 14.45 -4.15
C GLY A 255 -7.97 14.16 -5.63
N TYR A 256 -8.57 13.03 -5.96
CA TYR A 256 -8.77 12.59 -7.33
C TYR A 256 -10.06 11.80 -7.48
N GLN A 257 -10.72 11.96 -8.63
CA GLN A 257 -11.93 11.24 -8.97
C GLN A 257 -11.66 10.29 -10.14
N VAL A 258 -12.13 9.05 -10.01
CA VAL A 258 -12.07 8.06 -11.09
C VAL A 258 -13.47 7.55 -11.41
N ALA A 259 -13.74 7.38 -12.71
CA ALA A 259 -14.96 6.77 -13.18
C ALA A 259 -14.82 5.23 -13.14
N VAL A 260 -15.75 4.55 -12.49
CA VAL A 260 -15.78 3.08 -12.39
C VAL A 260 -17.18 2.61 -12.79
N GLY A 261 -17.34 2.20 -14.06
CA GLY A 261 -18.64 1.91 -14.64
C GLY A 261 -19.56 3.15 -14.56
N SER A 262 -20.74 3.00 -13.98
CA SER A 262 -21.71 4.09 -13.79
C SER A 262 -21.47 4.97 -12.55
N ARG A 263 -20.38 4.74 -11.80
CA ARG A 263 -20.10 5.46 -10.55
C ARG A 263 -18.79 6.22 -10.62
N THR A 264 -18.73 7.37 -9.95
CA THR A 264 -17.50 8.11 -9.69
C THR A 264 -17.05 7.86 -8.26
N LEU A 265 -15.80 7.45 -8.08
CA LEU A 265 -15.17 7.25 -6.78
C LEU A 265 -14.28 8.44 -6.46
N GLN A 266 -14.52 9.09 -5.34
CA GLN A 266 -13.68 10.18 -4.82
C GLN A 266 -12.60 9.61 -3.91
N TYR A 267 -11.33 9.89 -4.23
CA TYR A 267 -10.18 9.58 -3.38
C TYR A 267 -9.57 10.87 -2.82
N ASN A 268 -8.97 10.79 -1.64
CA ASN A 268 -8.29 11.90 -1.00
C ASN A 268 -6.86 11.53 -0.63
N ASN A 269 -6.00 12.53 -0.59
CA ASN A 269 -4.63 12.35 -0.14
C ASN A 269 -4.60 11.83 1.31
N THR A 270 -3.73 10.87 1.58
CA THR A 270 -3.57 10.29 2.92
C THR A 270 -2.83 11.22 3.89
N ASN A 271 -2.04 12.16 3.36
CA ASN A 271 -1.38 13.21 4.13
C ASN A 271 -2.23 14.49 4.11
N ARG A 272 -2.84 14.82 5.25
CA ARG A 272 -3.69 16.02 5.38
C ARG A 272 -2.92 17.33 5.26
N LEU A 273 -1.61 17.33 5.51
CA LEU A 273 -0.76 18.53 5.38
C LEU A 273 -0.74 19.06 3.94
N VAL A 274 -0.97 18.22 2.92
CA VAL A 274 -1.09 18.64 1.51
C VAL A 274 -2.19 19.69 1.29
N LYS A 275 -3.23 19.67 2.13
CA LYS A 275 -4.35 20.63 2.08
C LYS A 275 -4.15 21.86 2.97
N ASN A 276 -3.08 21.88 3.77
CA ASN A 276 -2.78 22.97 4.66
C ASN A 276 -1.97 24.04 3.90
N PRO A 277 -2.46 25.28 3.75
CA PRO A 277 -1.78 26.34 3.00
C PRO A 277 -0.44 26.76 3.61
N ASP A 278 -0.21 26.45 4.88
CA ASP A 278 1.06 26.74 5.55
C ASP A 278 2.21 25.80 5.12
N TRP A 279 1.93 24.77 4.33
CA TRP A 279 2.89 23.78 3.89
C TRP A 279 3.14 23.85 2.39
N GLU A 280 4.39 24.02 1.99
CA GLU A 280 4.84 23.88 0.60
C GLU A 280 5.47 22.49 0.42
N ILE A 281 4.63 21.50 0.13
CA ILE A 281 5.03 20.08 0.00
C ILE A 281 5.28 19.77 -1.47
N GLY A 282 6.53 19.39 -1.81
CA GLY A 282 6.92 19.01 -3.16
C GLY A 282 6.77 17.52 -3.44
N LEU A 283 6.78 16.67 -2.41
CA LEU A 283 6.59 15.22 -2.52
C LEU A 283 6.24 14.64 -1.16
N GLN A 284 5.41 13.61 -1.12
CA GLN A 284 5.11 12.92 0.13
C GLN A 284 4.65 11.47 -0.08
N LYS A 285 4.75 10.66 0.98
CA LYS A 285 4.08 9.35 1.08
C LYS A 285 3.87 8.96 2.53
N THR A 286 2.68 8.44 2.85
CA THR A 286 2.38 7.87 4.16
C THR A 286 2.38 6.34 4.10
N GLY A 287 2.64 5.69 5.23
CA GLY A 287 2.57 4.24 5.39
C GLY A 287 1.97 3.83 6.73
N TYR A 288 1.38 2.64 6.77
CA TYR A 288 0.96 1.96 8.00
C TYR A 288 0.73 0.47 7.75
N ILE A 289 1.37 -0.35 8.50
CA ILE A 289 1.02 -1.73 8.90
C ILE A 289 1.36 -1.86 10.37
N SER A 290 0.84 -2.89 11.07
CA SER A 290 1.11 -3.08 12.50
C SER A 290 2.60 -3.14 12.81
N GLU A 291 3.37 -3.84 11.98
CA GLU A 291 4.81 -4.05 12.15
C GLU A 291 5.65 -2.79 11.91
N ALA A 292 5.17 -1.87 11.08
CA ALA A 292 5.87 -0.63 10.73
C ALA A 292 5.46 0.57 11.59
N GLY A 293 4.32 0.48 12.30
CA GLY A 293 3.73 1.68 12.91
C GLY A 293 3.32 2.72 11.87
N GLN A 294 3.12 3.97 12.27
CA GLN A 294 2.78 5.07 11.37
C GLN A 294 4.04 5.66 10.75
N CYS A 295 4.11 5.73 9.42
CA CYS A 295 5.26 6.23 8.67
C CYS A 295 4.89 7.41 7.77
N LEU A 296 5.83 8.32 7.57
CA LEU A 296 5.73 9.46 6.65
C LEU A 296 7.11 9.78 6.07
N VAL A 297 7.17 9.97 4.78
CA VAL A 297 8.27 10.69 4.11
C VAL A 297 7.71 11.91 3.41
N MET A 298 8.47 13.00 3.41
CA MET A 298 8.04 14.26 2.84
C MET A 298 9.24 15.10 2.40
N GLN A 299 9.14 15.68 1.21
CA GLN A 299 9.98 16.81 0.80
C GLN A 299 9.11 18.08 0.92
N THR A 300 9.66 19.12 1.52
CA THR A 300 8.93 20.36 1.75
C THR A 300 9.91 21.54 1.77
N LYS A 301 9.38 22.75 1.56
CA LYS A 301 10.17 23.99 1.69
C LYS A 301 9.76 24.71 2.97
N ILE A 302 10.73 24.98 3.83
CA ILE A 302 10.55 25.70 5.10
C ILE A 302 11.63 26.77 5.19
N ALA A 303 11.25 28.01 5.48
CA ALA A 303 12.17 29.16 5.59
C ALA A 303 13.14 29.27 4.38
N GLY A 304 12.66 28.97 3.18
CA GLY A 304 13.47 29.01 1.96
C GLY A 304 14.32 27.76 1.69
N ARG A 305 14.53 26.88 2.65
CA ARG A 305 15.31 25.63 2.52
C ARG A 305 14.41 24.49 2.05
N LYS A 306 14.92 23.63 1.18
CA LYS A 306 14.27 22.37 0.77
C LYS A 306 14.69 21.27 1.74
N LEU A 307 13.74 20.77 2.51
CA LEU A 307 13.99 19.76 3.54
C LEU A 307 13.37 18.43 3.13
N ILE A 308 14.08 17.34 3.41
CA ILE A 308 13.53 15.98 3.38
C ILE A 308 13.34 15.53 4.82
N MET A 309 12.11 15.11 5.14
CA MET A 309 11.72 14.59 6.45
C MET A 309 11.31 13.13 6.33
N VAL A 310 11.83 12.29 7.20
CA VAL A 310 11.48 10.88 7.33
C VAL A 310 11.07 10.62 8.77
N PHE A 311 9.88 10.04 8.97
CA PHE A 311 9.36 9.61 10.26
C PHE A 311 8.90 8.17 10.13
N LEU A 312 9.48 7.26 10.92
CA LEU A 312 9.09 5.85 10.94
C LEU A 312 8.61 5.45 12.33
N ASP A 313 7.71 4.49 12.34
CA ASP A 313 7.17 3.88 13.54
C ASP A 313 6.70 4.91 14.58
N SER A 314 5.89 5.88 14.13
CA SER A 314 5.30 6.88 15.02
C SER A 314 4.12 6.29 15.80
N ALA A 315 4.10 6.51 17.11
CA ALA A 315 3.08 6.02 18.01
C ALA A 315 1.78 6.82 17.90
N GLY A 316 0.72 6.20 17.35
CA GLY A 316 -0.62 6.81 17.23
C GLY A 316 -0.94 7.32 15.82
N LYS A 317 -2.26 7.38 15.54
CA LYS A 317 -2.79 7.54 14.18
C LYS A 317 -2.34 8.82 13.45
N LEU A 318 -2.18 9.92 14.16
CA LEU A 318 -1.82 11.24 13.59
C LEU A 318 -0.45 11.74 14.04
N SER A 319 0.27 10.97 14.85
CA SER A 319 1.51 11.41 15.51
C SER A 319 2.61 11.78 14.51
N ARG A 320 2.76 11.03 13.39
CA ARG A 320 3.71 11.37 12.32
C ARG A 320 3.48 12.76 11.69
N LEU A 321 2.22 13.22 11.64
CA LEU A 321 1.90 14.60 11.19
C LEU A 321 2.22 15.62 12.27
N GLY A 322 1.95 15.27 13.54
CA GLY A 322 2.36 16.08 14.69
C GLY A 322 3.88 16.21 14.78
N ASP A 323 4.62 15.15 14.42
CA ASP A 323 6.09 15.20 14.40
C ASP A 323 6.59 16.15 13.31
N ALA A 324 6.00 16.11 12.11
CA ALA A 324 6.30 17.08 11.06
C ALA A 324 6.03 18.52 11.51
N GLU A 325 4.90 18.77 12.20
CA GLU A 325 4.58 20.09 12.76
C GLU A 325 5.56 20.54 13.87
N ARG A 326 6.10 19.62 14.69
CA ARG A 326 7.13 19.94 15.69
C ARG A 326 8.42 20.37 15.01
N VAL A 327 8.87 19.60 14.00
CA VAL A 327 10.06 19.93 13.21
C VAL A 327 9.90 21.27 12.49
N ARG A 328 8.72 21.58 11.93
CA ARG A 328 8.47 22.84 11.26
C ARG A 328 8.57 24.04 12.19
N ARG A 329 8.16 23.89 13.47
CA ARG A 329 8.21 24.96 14.47
C ARG A 329 9.58 25.14 15.11
N TRP A 330 10.39 24.10 15.06
CA TRP A 330 11.78 24.11 15.55
C TRP A 330 12.70 24.85 14.59
#